data_deeeac1924cde34a6c10ab77e6e6ad50
#
_entry.id   deeeac1924cde34a6c10ab77e6e6ad50
#
_cell.length_a   1.000
_cell.length_b   1.000
_cell.length_c   1.000
_cell.angle_alpha   90.00
_cell.angle_beta   90.00
_cell.angle_gamma   90.00
#
_symmetry.space_group_name_H-M   'P 1'
#
loop_
_entity.id
_entity.type
_entity.pdbx_description
1 polymer ?
#
loop_
_entity_poly.entity_id
_entity_poly.type
_entity_poly.pdbx_seq_one_letter_code
_entity_poly.pdbx_strand_id
1 'polypeptide(L)'
;KNLFLLSCGVDYKSVEYALDNKFKYSILTPYLENNVLKKNYYHILKYNNASFKKLHRFIYRNIKGVISSDLDYHIPLAGEKKYLGMIPNPLNLKKISYDFIEIENKVIIFHGINSKNSIKKGNNYFIRAMEIIKETYKEKIEYIEVQDLKYSDYVKSYSNCHIFLDMVYAYD
;
A
#
# COMPACT_ATOMS: atom_id res chain seq x y z
N LYS A 1 -8.69 -9.95 30.89
CA LYS A 1 -8.14 -10.38 29.59
C LYS A 1 -7.21 -9.30 29.05
N ASN A 2 -6.06 -9.68 28.50
CA ASN A 2 -5.17 -8.75 27.83
C ASN A 2 -5.60 -8.65 26.36
N LEU A 3 -5.96 -7.44 25.91
CA LEU A 3 -6.38 -7.15 24.56
C LEU A 3 -5.33 -6.23 23.92
N PHE A 4 -4.88 -6.60 22.71
CA PHE A 4 -3.98 -5.82 21.89
C PHE A 4 -4.64 -5.55 20.54
N LEU A 5 -4.28 -4.45 19.89
CA LEU A 5 -4.74 -4.08 18.55
C LEU A 5 -3.59 -4.25 17.56
N LEU A 6 -3.86 -4.89 16.43
CA LEU A 6 -2.98 -4.85 15.26
C LEU A 6 -3.54 -3.82 14.27
N SER A 7 -2.79 -2.75 14.04
CA SER A 7 -3.07 -1.74 13.01
C SER A 7 -2.42 -2.22 11.71
N CYS A 8 -3.23 -2.82 10.83
CA CYS A 8 -2.81 -3.46 9.58
C CYS A 8 -3.75 -3.14 8.41
N GLY A 9 -4.50 -2.09 8.51
CA GLY A 9 -5.45 -1.61 7.51
C GLY A 9 -5.96 -0.23 7.87
N VAL A 10 -6.75 0.37 6.98
CA VAL A 10 -7.26 1.73 7.17
C VAL A 10 -7.99 1.85 8.51
N ASP A 11 -7.53 2.73 9.36
CA ASP A 11 -8.10 3.03 10.66
C ASP A 11 -8.26 4.55 10.90
N TYR A 12 -8.83 4.92 12.07
CA TYR A 12 -9.02 6.31 12.43
C TYR A 12 -7.70 7.10 12.46
N LYS A 13 -6.63 6.52 13.04
CA LYS A 13 -5.36 7.22 13.21
C LYS A 13 -4.63 7.49 11.90
N SER A 14 -4.57 6.51 11.02
CA SER A 14 -3.92 6.67 9.70
C SER A 14 -4.67 7.68 8.84
N VAL A 15 -6.01 7.66 8.88
CA VAL A 15 -6.83 8.62 8.11
C VAL A 15 -6.75 10.04 8.70
N GLU A 16 -6.83 10.20 10.03
CA GLU A 16 -6.65 11.49 10.70
C GLU A 16 -5.29 12.11 10.34
N TYR A 17 -4.22 11.31 10.44
CA TYR A 17 -2.86 11.76 10.15
C TYR A 17 -2.69 12.21 8.69
N ALA A 18 -3.28 11.48 7.74
CA ALA A 18 -3.26 11.86 6.33
C ALA A 18 -4.06 13.14 6.04
N LEU A 19 -5.27 13.28 6.63
CA LEU A 19 -6.11 14.46 6.45
C LEU A 19 -5.52 15.72 7.09
N ASP A 20 -4.69 15.55 8.13
CA ASP A 20 -3.90 16.64 8.74
C ASP A 20 -2.66 17.02 7.91
N ASN A 21 -2.47 16.44 6.72
CA ASN A 21 -1.31 16.63 5.83
C ASN A 21 0.05 16.34 6.50
N LYS A 22 0.09 15.37 7.41
CA LYS A 22 1.32 14.99 8.13
C LYS A 22 2.14 13.94 7.38
N PHE A 23 1.56 13.22 6.43
CA PHE A 23 2.29 12.37 5.49
C PHE A 23 2.85 13.19 4.33
N LYS A 24 4.04 12.83 3.86
CA LYS A 24 4.53 13.31 2.57
C LYS A 24 3.73 12.69 1.41
N TYR A 25 3.47 11.38 1.51
CA TYR A 25 2.63 10.62 0.58
C TYR A 25 1.72 9.68 1.36
N SER A 26 0.51 9.45 0.87
CA SER A 26 -0.40 8.45 1.42
C SER A 26 -1.38 7.99 0.34
N ILE A 27 -2.07 6.90 0.57
CA ILE A 27 -3.16 6.47 -0.30
C ILE A 27 -4.26 7.54 -0.47
N LEU A 28 -4.32 8.56 0.40
CA LEU A 28 -5.23 9.70 0.30
C LEU A 28 -4.66 10.89 -0.50
N THR A 29 -3.38 10.87 -0.89
CA THR A 29 -2.76 11.96 -1.63
C THR A 29 -3.57 12.38 -2.87
N PRO A 30 -4.04 11.48 -3.76
CA PRO A 30 -4.84 11.89 -4.92
C PRO A 30 -6.13 12.62 -4.55
N TYR A 31 -6.76 12.23 -3.44
CA TYR A 31 -7.96 12.89 -2.93
C TYR A 31 -7.65 14.27 -2.35
N LEU A 32 -6.54 14.41 -1.61
CA LEU A 32 -6.12 15.69 -1.03
C LEU A 32 -5.76 16.72 -2.11
N GLU A 33 -5.20 16.25 -3.22
CA GLU A 33 -4.90 17.07 -4.40
C GLU A 33 -6.15 17.38 -5.24
N ASN A 34 -7.16 16.48 -5.24
CA ASN A 34 -8.37 16.64 -6.04
C ASN A 34 -9.63 16.13 -5.33
N ASN A 35 -10.39 17.04 -4.73
CA ASN A 35 -11.60 16.75 -3.96
C ASN A 35 -12.75 16.14 -4.81
N VAL A 36 -12.70 16.21 -6.13
CA VAL A 36 -13.69 15.55 -7.02
C VAL A 36 -13.69 14.03 -6.79
N LEU A 37 -12.54 13.47 -6.36
CA LEU A 37 -12.36 12.06 -6.05
C LEU A 37 -13.03 11.60 -4.74
N LYS A 38 -13.74 12.46 -4.01
CA LYS A 38 -14.36 12.14 -2.71
C LYS A 38 -15.20 10.85 -2.74
N LYS A 39 -15.95 10.61 -3.80
CA LYS A 39 -16.77 9.40 -3.94
C LYS A 39 -15.93 8.13 -3.97
N ASN A 40 -14.79 8.16 -4.63
CA ASN A 40 -13.85 7.03 -4.73
C ASN A 40 -13.21 6.69 -3.37
N TYR A 41 -13.11 7.68 -2.48
CA TYR A 41 -12.45 7.57 -1.19
C TYR A 41 -13.42 7.45 0.00
N TYR A 42 -14.73 7.43 -0.23
CA TYR A 42 -15.72 7.38 0.84
C TYR A 42 -15.48 6.24 1.85
N HIS A 43 -15.11 5.07 1.35
CA HIS A 43 -14.85 3.89 2.19
C HIS A 43 -13.63 4.05 3.11
N ILE A 44 -12.71 4.96 2.80
CA ILE A 44 -11.56 5.34 3.62
C ILE A 44 -11.94 6.51 4.52
N LEU A 45 -12.50 7.58 3.96
CA LEU A 45 -12.84 8.81 4.67
C LEU A 45 -13.83 8.61 5.81
N LYS A 46 -14.71 7.58 5.72
CA LYS A 46 -15.64 7.24 6.79
C LYS A 46 -14.96 6.98 8.15
N TYR A 47 -13.69 6.52 8.15
CA TYR A 47 -12.96 6.27 9.39
C TYR A 47 -12.64 7.54 10.19
N ASN A 48 -12.73 8.73 9.58
CA ASN A 48 -12.60 10.01 10.28
C ASN A 48 -13.93 10.62 10.75
N ASN A 49 -15.06 9.91 10.63
CA ASN A 49 -16.33 10.43 11.14
C ASN A 49 -16.46 10.27 12.67
N ALA A 50 -17.47 10.93 13.25
CA ALA A 50 -17.69 10.96 14.71
C ALA A 50 -17.87 9.56 15.33
N SER A 51 -18.53 8.63 14.64
CA SER A 51 -18.75 7.27 15.14
C SER A 51 -17.46 6.45 15.18
N PHE A 52 -16.62 6.52 14.16
CA PHE A 52 -15.31 5.86 14.18
C PHE A 52 -14.36 6.50 15.20
N LYS A 53 -14.39 7.82 15.35
CA LYS A 53 -13.65 8.51 16.41
C LYS A 53 -14.06 8.05 17.81
N LYS A 54 -15.37 7.86 18.05
CA LYS A 54 -15.91 7.32 19.31
C LYS A 54 -15.45 5.87 19.52
N LEU A 55 -15.54 5.03 18.47
CA LEU A 55 -15.09 3.64 18.48
C LEU A 55 -13.58 3.55 18.79
N HIS A 56 -12.76 4.34 18.12
CA HIS A 56 -11.32 4.42 18.36
C HIS A 56 -11.02 4.73 19.83
N ARG A 57 -11.65 5.76 20.42
CA ARG A 57 -11.47 6.11 21.82
C ARG A 57 -11.89 4.98 22.78
N PHE A 58 -12.98 4.28 22.46
CA PHE A 58 -13.44 3.13 23.24
C PHE A 58 -12.42 1.99 23.19
N ILE A 59 -11.94 1.63 21.99
CA ILE A 59 -10.93 0.58 21.83
C ILE A 59 -9.66 0.95 22.59
N TYR A 60 -9.13 2.16 22.40
CA TYR A 60 -7.87 2.59 23.02
C TYR A 60 -7.94 2.69 24.54
N ARG A 61 -9.11 2.88 25.14
CA ARG A 61 -9.28 2.78 26.59
C ARG A 61 -9.12 1.35 27.10
N ASN A 62 -9.54 0.36 26.31
CA ASN A 62 -9.64 -1.03 26.74
C ASN A 62 -8.46 -1.92 26.32
N ILE A 63 -7.63 -1.51 25.36
CA ILE A 63 -6.45 -2.27 24.94
C ILE A 63 -5.24 -1.99 25.84
N LYS A 64 -4.33 -2.97 25.92
CA LYS A 64 -3.04 -2.83 26.59
C LYS A 64 -1.98 -2.19 25.70
N GLY A 65 -2.06 -2.42 24.38
CA GLY A 65 -1.15 -1.86 23.42
C GLY A 65 -1.64 -2.01 21.98
N VAL A 66 -0.98 -1.32 21.07
CA VAL A 66 -1.18 -1.39 19.63
C VAL A 66 0.14 -1.66 18.94
N ILE A 67 0.11 -2.50 17.90
CA ILE A 67 1.24 -2.89 17.05
C ILE A 67 0.85 -2.50 15.62
N SER A 68 1.78 -1.99 14.83
CA SER A 68 1.57 -1.75 13.40
C SER A 68 2.20 -2.85 12.54
N SER A 69 1.64 -3.10 11.36
CA SER A 69 2.17 -4.08 10.40
C SER A 69 3.19 -3.51 9.41
N ASP A 70 3.11 -2.21 9.12
CA ASP A 70 3.93 -1.52 8.14
C ASP A 70 4.14 -0.05 8.49
N LEU A 71 4.87 0.67 7.65
CA LEU A 71 5.25 2.07 7.88
C LEU A 71 4.04 3.02 7.82
N ASP A 72 3.06 2.76 6.97
CA ASP A 72 1.86 3.61 6.86
C ASP A 72 1.04 3.66 8.17
N TYR A 73 1.15 2.63 9.00
CA TYR A 73 0.53 2.59 10.33
C TYR A 73 1.53 2.90 11.46
N HIS A 74 2.82 2.63 11.25
CA HIS A 74 3.86 2.98 12.21
C HIS A 74 3.96 4.50 12.42
N ILE A 75 4.06 5.25 11.31
CA ILE A 75 4.26 6.70 11.35
C ILE A 75 3.16 7.42 12.14
N PRO A 76 1.85 7.17 11.91
CA PRO A 76 0.78 7.79 12.69
C PRO A 76 0.73 7.40 14.16
N LEU A 77 1.31 6.25 14.52
CA LEU A 77 1.31 5.72 15.89
C LEU A 77 2.59 6.09 16.66
N ALA A 78 3.63 6.55 15.98
CA ALA A 78 4.87 6.92 16.61
C ALA A 78 4.64 8.02 17.68
N GLY A 79 5.09 7.76 18.91
CA GLY A 79 4.87 8.63 20.05
C GLY A 79 3.54 8.43 20.81
N GLU A 80 2.63 7.60 20.34
CA GLU A 80 1.41 7.24 21.08
C GLU A 80 1.76 6.37 22.30
N LYS A 81 1.17 6.69 23.47
CA LYS A 81 1.49 6.03 24.75
C LYS A 81 1.34 4.51 24.75
N LYS A 82 0.40 3.98 23.96
CA LYS A 82 0.11 2.54 23.89
C LYS A 82 0.77 1.86 22.68
N TYR A 83 1.57 2.58 21.91
CA TYR A 83 2.25 2.00 20.77
C TYR A 83 3.43 1.14 21.21
N LEU A 84 3.46 -0.10 20.76
CA LEU A 84 4.47 -1.11 21.13
C LEU A 84 5.54 -1.34 20.07
N GLY A 85 5.35 -0.76 18.88
CA GLY A 85 6.28 -0.92 17.75
C GLY A 85 5.66 -1.61 16.55
N MET A 86 6.47 -1.78 15.52
CA MET A 86 6.09 -2.41 14.26
C MET A 86 6.51 -3.89 14.25
N ILE A 87 5.57 -4.75 13.87
CA ILE A 87 5.82 -6.17 13.58
C ILE A 87 5.24 -6.42 12.18
N PRO A 88 6.09 -6.60 11.17
CA PRO A 88 5.64 -6.86 9.80
C PRO A 88 4.73 -8.08 9.70
N ASN A 89 3.87 -8.08 8.68
CA ASN A 89 3.00 -9.22 8.41
C ASN A 89 3.82 -10.51 8.21
N PRO A 90 3.42 -11.63 8.82
CA PRO A 90 4.17 -12.87 8.72
C PRO A 90 4.12 -13.45 7.31
N LEU A 91 5.25 -13.90 6.81
CA LEU A 91 5.37 -14.60 5.53
C LEU A 91 5.55 -16.11 5.75
N ASN A 92 4.90 -16.90 4.92
CA ASN A 92 5.11 -18.35 4.92
C ASN A 92 6.32 -18.71 4.05
N LEU A 93 7.50 -18.70 4.65
CA LEU A 93 8.77 -18.99 3.96
C LEU A 93 8.83 -20.39 3.34
N LYS A 94 7.96 -21.34 3.76
CA LYS A 94 7.89 -22.65 3.11
C LYS A 94 7.20 -22.61 1.75
N LYS A 95 6.45 -21.54 1.46
CA LYS A 95 5.72 -21.35 0.20
C LYS A 95 6.36 -20.32 -0.72
N ILE A 96 7.41 -19.66 -0.25
CA ILE A 96 8.10 -18.61 -1.01
C ILE A 96 9.50 -19.15 -1.26
N SER A 97 9.81 -19.48 -2.51
CA SER A 97 11.18 -19.65 -2.98
C SER A 97 11.72 -18.29 -3.41
N TYR A 98 12.93 -18.00 -3.04
CA TYR A 98 13.68 -16.90 -3.60
C TYR A 98 14.68 -17.48 -4.59
N ASP A 99 14.41 -17.26 -5.86
CA ASP A 99 15.33 -17.58 -6.92
C ASP A 99 15.89 -16.28 -7.48
N PHE A 100 17.22 -16.14 -7.47
CA PHE A 100 17.85 -15.00 -8.11
C PHE A 100 17.68 -15.14 -9.63
N ILE A 101 17.02 -14.13 -10.23
CA ILE A 101 16.79 -14.11 -11.67
C ILE A 101 17.91 -13.29 -12.32
N GLU A 102 18.78 -13.98 -13.09
CA GLU A 102 19.82 -13.31 -13.83
C GLU A 102 19.24 -12.51 -15.02
N ILE A 103 19.82 -11.33 -15.25
CA ILE A 103 19.46 -10.51 -16.43
C ILE A 103 20.28 -11.03 -17.62
N GLU A 104 19.70 -11.90 -18.41
CA GLU A 104 20.38 -12.42 -19.62
C GLU A 104 20.41 -11.38 -20.75
N ASN A 105 19.26 -10.88 -21.17
CA ASN A 105 19.13 -9.99 -22.32
C ASN A 105 18.35 -8.72 -22.01
N LYS A 106 17.27 -8.84 -21.24
CA LYS A 106 16.33 -7.73 -20.95
C LYS A 106 16.02 -7.67 -19.47
N VAL A 107 15.84 -6.45 -18.96
CA VAL A 107 15.23 -6.24 -17.65
C VAL A 107 13.72 -6.38 -17.78
N ILE A 108 13.15 -7.35 -17.10
CA ILE A 108 11.69 -7.60 -17.08
C ILE A 108 11.09 -6.76 -15.97
N ILE A 109 10.21 -5.83 -16.35
CA ILE A 109 9.48 -4.94 -15.43
C ILE A 109 8.02 -5.36 -15.41
N PHE A 110 7.51 -5.72 -14.24
CA PHE A 110 6.13 -6.15 -14.06
C PHE A 110 5.28 -5.07 -13.38
N HIS A 111 4.08 -4.85 -13.90
CA HIS A 111 3.09 -3.94 -13.35
C HIS A 111 1.72 -4.62 -13.25
N GLY A 112 1.31 -4.94 -12.04
CA GLY A 112 0.00 -5.54 -11.75
C GLY A 112 -1.03 -4.50 -11.34
N ILE A 113 -2.08 -4.34 -12.14
CA ILE A 113 -3.12 -3.33 -11.93
C ILE A 113 -4.37 -3.98 -11.35
N ASN A 114 -4.79 -3.52 -10.18
CA ASN A 114 -6.15 -3.71 -9.69
C ASN A 114 -6.96 -2.43 -10.02
N SER A 115 -7.89 -2.53 -10.96
CA SER A 115 -8.66 -1.37 -11.47
C SER A 115 -9.37 -0.59 -10.35
N LYS A 116 -9.88 -1.28 -9.32
CA LYS A 116 -10.57 -0.67 -8.17
C LYS A 116 -9.63 0.18 -7.29
N ASN A 117 -8.34 -0.07 -7.34
CA ASN A 117 -7.32 0.61 -6.54
C ASN A 117 -6.36 1.48 -7.37
N SER A 118 -6.54 1.54 -8.68
CA SER A 118 -5.61 2.17 -9.61
C SER A 118 -5.26 3.61 -9.24
N ILE A 119 -6.26 4.43 -8.90
CA ILE A 119 -6.05 5.82 -8.47
C ILE A 119 -5.24 5.89 -7.18
N LYS A 120 -5.59 5.09 -6.17
CA LYS A 120 -4.91 5.06 -4.86
C LYS A 120 -3.46 4.59 -4.96
N LYS A 121 -3.18 3.67 -5.88
CA LYS A 121 -1.83 3.16 -6.11
C LYS A 121 -1.00 4.06 -7.01
N GLY A 122 -1.61 5.00 -7.73
CA GLY A 122 -0.92 5.89 -8.65
C GLY A 122 -0.44 5.20 -9.93
N ASN A 123 -1.17 4.19 -10.40
CA ASN A 123 -0.76 3.38 -11.56
C ASN A 123 -0.53 4.20 -12.84
N ASN A 124 -1.25 5.33 -13.00
CA ASN A 124 -1.05 6.25 -14.12
C ASN A 124 0.38 6.81 -14.19
N TYR A 125 1.06 6.98 -13.05
CA TYR A 125 2.46 7.44 -13.04
C TYR A 125 3.40 6.35 -13.57
N PHE A 126 3.17 5.10 -13.18
CA PHE A 126 3.94 3.97 -13.73
C PHE A 126 3.74 3.83 -15.22
N ILE A 127 2.49 3.91 -15.72
CA ILE A 127 2.18 3.83 -17.15
C ILE A 127 2.96 4.90 -17.92
N ARG A 128 2.86 6.17 -17.50
CA ARG A 128 3.58 7.28 -18.12
C ARG A 128 5.11 7.14 -18.04
N ALA A 129 5.62 6.69 -16.91
CA ALA A 129 7.05 6.42 -16.76
C ALA A 129 7.51 5.31 -17.70
N MET A 130 6.71 4.26 -17.87
CA MET A 130 7.04 3.16 -18.78
C MET A 130 6.97 3.56 -20.25
N GLU A 131 6.13 4.51 -20.66
CA GLU A 131 6.17 5.10 -22.00
C GLU A 131 7.56 5.70 -22.30
N ILE A 132 8.07 6.54 -21.40
CA ILE A 132 9.39 7.18 -21.51
C ILE A 132 10.51 6.12 -21.50
N ILE A 133 10.42 5.15 -20.59
CA ILE A 133 11.44 4.10 -20.44
C ILE A 133 11.53 3.22 -21.69
N LYS A 134 10.39 2.85 -22.28
CA LYS A 134 10.33 2.06 -23.51
C LYS A 134 11.00 2.79 -24.69
N GLU A 135 10.78 4.10 -24.81
CA GLU A 135 11.44 4.91 -25.84
C GLU A 135 12.95 5.00 -25.63
N THR A 136 13.38 5.14 -24.37
CA THR A 136 14.79 5.34 -24.01
C THR A 136 15.61 4.06 -24.12
N TYR A 137 15.08 2.94 -23.60
CA TYR A 137 15.84 1.69 -23.44
C TYR A 137 15.49 0.62 -24.47
N LYS A 138 14.39 0.80 -25.23
CA LYS A 138 13.99 -0.07 -26.37
C LYS A 138 14.16 -1.57 -26.07
N GLU A 139 15.09 -2.20 -26.78
CA GLU A 139 15.32 -3.65 -26.72
C GLU A 139 15.91 -4.15 -25.40
N LYS A 140 16.32 -3.25 -24.48
CA LYS A 140 16.93 -3.63 -23.20
C LYS A 140 15.92 -3.95 -22.11
N ILE A 141 14.64 -3.67 -22.35
CA ILE A 141 13.56 -3.91 -21.36
C ILE A 141 12.42 -4.71 -21.96
N GLU A 142 11.73 -5.43 -21.10
CA GLU A 142 10.43 -6.03 -21.36
C GLU A 142 9.46 -5.53 -20.28
N TYR A 143 8.31 -4.98 -20.69
CA TYR A 143 7.28 -4.50 -19.77
C TYR A 143 6.06 -5.39 -19.87
N ILE A 144 5.75 -6.03 -18.73
CA ILE A 144 4.59 -6.91 -18.57
C ILE A 144 3.55 -6.15 -17.74
N GLU A 145 2.45 -5.77 -18.36
CA GLU A 145 1.30 -5.16 -17.70
C GLU A 145 0.15 -6.14 -17.66
N VAL A 146 -0.42 -6.34 -16.49
CA VAL A 146 -1.60 -7.20 -16.30
C VAL A 146 -2.64 -6.47 -15.46
N GLN A 147 -3.93 -6.72 -15.75
CA GLN A 147 -5.03 -6.08 -15.06
C GLN A 147 -6.05 -7.09 -14.58
N ASP A 148 -6.49 -6.95 -13.32
CA ASP A 148 -7.58 -7.69 -12.69
C ASP A 148 -7.50 -9.21 -12.83
N LEU A 149 -6.29 -9.76 -12.84
CA LEU A 149 -6.07 -11.21 -12.88
C LEU A 149 -6.56 -11.90 -11.61
N LYS A 150 -6.94 -13.16 -11.74
CA LYS A 150 -7.13 -14.05 -10.58
C LYS A 150 -5.79 -14.25 -9.88
N TYR A 151 -5.81 -14.40 -8.55
CA TYR A 151 -4.59 -14.51 -7.74
C TYR A 151 -3.62 -15.59 -8.23
N SER A 152 -4.14 -16.78 -8.61
CA SER A 152 -3.32 -17.88 -9.13
C SER A 152 -2.55 -17.54 -10.41
N ASP A 153 -3.14 -16.73 -11.29
CA ASP A 153 -2.54 -16.33 -12.56
C ASP A 153 -1.62 -15.12 -12.35
N TYR A 154 -2.03 -14.23 -11.44
CA TYR A 154 -1.22 -13.09 -11.02
C TYR A 154 0.14 -13.51 -10.45
N VAL A 155 0.15 -14.50 -9.52
CA VAL A 155 1.41 -15.00 -8.94
C VAL A 155 2.34 -15.57 -10.01
N LYS A 156 1.81 -16.29 -11.00
CA LYS A 156 2.61 -16.83 -12.11
C LYS A 156 3.14 -15.73 -13.03
N SER A 157 2.38 -14.64 -13.22
CA SER A 157 2.76 -13.59 -14.17
C SER A 157 3.95 -12.75 -13.74
N TYR A 158 4.25 -12.66 -12.44
CA TYR A 158 5.40 -11.90 -11.95
C TYR A 158 6.60 -12.75 -11.51
N SER A 159 6.50 -14.09 -11.58
CA SER A 159 7.54 -15.00 -11.06
C SER A 159 8.93 -14.76 -11.65
N ASN A 160 9.02 -14.25 -12.88
CA ASN A 160 10.27 -14.00 -13.60
C ASN A 160 10.57 -12.51 -13.77
N CYS A 161 9.96 -11.61 -13.02
CA CYS A 161 10.25 -10.19 -13.15
C CYS A 161 11.47 -9.79 -12.30
N HIS A 162 12.26 -8.84 -12.82
CA HIS A 162 13.38 -8.24 -12.13
C HIS A 162 12.96 -7.02 -11.31
N ILE A 163 11.96 -6.27 -11.80
CA ILE A 163 11.41 -5.08 -11.14
C ILE A 163 9.90 -5.24 -11.06
N PHE A 164 9.37 -5.10 -9.85
CA PHE A 164 7.94 -5.13 -9.58
C PHE A 164 7.44 -3.72 -9.22
N LEU A 165 6.47 -3.20 -9.99
CA LEU A 165 5.84 -1.90 -9.72
C LEU A 165 4.55 -2.10 -8.94
N ASP A 166 4.49 -1.65 -7.70
CA ASP A 166 3.30 -1.82 -6.85
C ASP A 166 2.54 -0.52 -6.63
N MET A 167 3.10 0.45 -5.92
CA MET A 167 2.40 1.70 -5.63
C MET A 167 3.33 2.90 -5.47
N VAL A 168 2.77 4.12 -5.74
CA VAL A 168 3.50 5.39 -5.65
C VAL A 168 3.23 6.09 -4.32
N TYR A 169 2.06 5.89 -3.73
CA TYR A 169 1.54 6.69 -2.62
C TYR A 169 1.56 5.97 -1.26
N ALA A 170 2.45 5.03 -1.05
CA ALA A 170 2.61 4.36 0.24
C ALA A 170 4.09 4.27 0.64
N TYR A 171 4.32 3.88 1.89
CA TYR A 171 5.66 3.65 2.45
C TYR A 171 6.00 2.15 2.57
N ASP A 172 5.19 1.29 1.99
CA ASP A 172 5.40 -0.17 1.95
C ASP A 172 6.68 -0.58 1.23
#